data_39483bab99a411235b4390356094295a
#
_entry.id   39483bab99a411235b4390356094295a
#
_cell.length_a   1.000
_cell.length_b   1.000
_cell.length_c   1.000
_cell.angle_alpha   90.00
_cell.angle_beta   90.00
_cell.angle_gamma   90.00
#
_symmetry.space_group_name_H-M   'P 1'
#
loop_
_entity.id
_entity.type
_entity.pdbx_description
1 polymer ?
#
loop_
_entity_poly.entity_id
_entity_poly.type
_entity_poly.pdbx_seq_one_letter_code
_entity_poly.pdbx_strand_id
1 'polypeptide(L)'
;METLIIHISGASGSGKTTLGNKIKEQFKSKIIVKDLDILRDEFIKEFYGNKKWTYIDENEYQLYIDSYINKQKKPIIFVGLNDNTVYGKNKNLYYNVHSQHNYYIEIDDMIIVKQKCIRLLNDIQTDKMAMEDLVKNNEKFVKKFTEAIKIECSAKQTIKQNNKWKKDYEKQGYKFISRENI
;
A
#
# COMPACT_ATOMS: atom_id res chain seq x y z
N MET A 1 -9.46 21.81 17.99
CA MET A 1 -10.26 21.09 16.95
C MET A 1 -9.45 19.88 16.54
N GLU A 2 -10.08 18.73 16.53
CA GLU A 2 -9.46 17.47 16.09
C GLU A 2 -9.19 17.52 14.57
N THR A 3 -8.04 17.06 14.16
CA THR A 3 -7.67 17.02 12.74
C THR A 3 -8.55 16.01 12.00
N LEU A 4 -9.22 16.43 10.93
CA LEU A 4 -9.98 15.51 10.09
C LEU A 4 -9.04 14.53 9.40
N ILE A 5 -9.30 13.25 9.58
CA ILE A 5 -8.53 12.16 8.98
C ILE A 5 -9.45 11.31 8.10
N ILE A 6 -9.02 11.09 6.87
CA ILE A 6 -9.69 10.23 5.90
C ILE A 6 -8.71 9.12 5.52
N HIS A 7 -9.18 7.89 5.47
CA HIS A 7 -8.38 6.77 4.97
C HIS A 7 -8.97 6.18 3.70
N ILE A 8 -8.12 6.04 2.67
CA ILE A 8 -8.48 5.45 1.38
C ILE A 8 -7.64 4.19 1.17
N SER A 9 -8.30 3.05 1.26
CA SER A 9 -7.71 1.74 1.04
C SER A 9 -8.17 1.11 -0.27
N GLY A 10 -7.68 -0.08 -0.57
CA GLY A 10 -8.02 -0.84 -1.77
C GLY A 10 -6.91 -1.83 -2.13
N ALA A 11 -7.20 -2.77 -3.00
CA ALA A 11 -6.21 -3.75 -3.45
C ALA A 11 -4.96 -3.09 -4.07
N SER A 12 -3.85 -3.83 -4.11
CA SER A 12 -2.67 -3.39 -4.87
C SER A 12 -3.06 -3.19 -6.34
N GLY A 13 -2.73 -2.03 -6.91
CA GLY A 13 -3.14 -1.67 -8.26
C GLY A 13 -4.56 -1.08 -8.39
N SER A 14 -5.31 -0.86 -7.30
CA SER A 14 -6.65 -0.26 -7.36
C SER A 14 -6.65 1.24 -7.72
N GLY A 15 -5.48 1.91 -7.71
CA GLY A 15 -5.37 3.32 -8.05
C GLY A 15 -5.39 4.28 -6.86
N LYS A 16 -5.19 3.78 -5.63
CA LYS A 16 -5.14 4.61 -4.40
C LYS A 16 -4.21 5.81 -4.52
N THR A 17 -2.96 5.56 -4.89
CA THR A 17 -1.94 6.60 -5.03
C THR A 17 -2.30 7.59 -6.14
N THR A 18 -2.88 7.11 -7.24
CA THR A 18 -3.36 7.98 -8.33
C THR A 18 -4.48 8.90 -7.84
N LEU A 19 -5.45 8.35 -7.09
CA LEU A 19 -6.53 9.15 -6.49
C LEU A 19 -5.95 10.16 -5.48
N GLY A 20 -5.04 9.72 -4.62
CA GLY A 20 -4.36 10.60 -3.66
C GLY A 20 -3.67 11.79 -4.36
N ASN A 21 -2.98 11.54 -5.47
CA ASN A 21 -2.33 12.59 -6.25
C ASN A 21 -3.33 13.55 -6.87
N LYS A 22 -4.42 13.08 -7.48
CA LYS A 22 -5.50 13.92 -7.99
C LYS A 22 -6.11 14.83 -6.91
N ILE A 23 -6.38 14.24 -5.73
CA ILE A 23 -6.90 15.01 -4.60
C ILE A 23 -5.89 16.07 -4.14
N LYS A 24 -4.61 15.72 -4.06
CA LYS A 24 -3.53 16.66 -3.71
C LYS A 24 -3.43 17.80 -4.71
N GLU A 25 -3.54 17.53 -5.99
CA GLU A 25 -3.53 18.55 -7.05
C GLU A 25 -4.74 19.48 -6.95
N GLN A 26 -5.93 18.93 -6.70
CA GLN A 26 -7.17 19.68 -6.60
C GLN A 26 -7.21 20.60 -5.37
N PHE A 27 -6.82 20.09 -4.22
CA PHE A 27 -6.91 20.82 -2.94
C PHE A 27 -5.60 21.51 -2.53
N LYS A 28 -4.50 21.20 -3.23
CA LYS A 28 -3.18 21.85 -3.04
C LYS A 28 -2.75 21.88 -1.56
N SER A 29 -2.44 23.07 -1.07
CA SER A 29 -1.96 23.28 0.30
C SER A 29 -3.03 23.20 1.39
N LYS A 30 -4.31 22.99 1.04
CA LYS A 30 -5.42 22.93 2.01
C LYS A 30 -5.48 21.61 2.78
N ILE A 31 -4.92 20.56 2.21
CA ILE A 31 -4.91 19.21 2.77
C ILE A 31 -3.52 18.57 2.69
N ILE A 32 -3.33 17.51 3.46
CA ILE A 32 -2.15 16.65 3.38
C ILE A 32 -2.62 15.31 2.80
N VAL A 33 -1.93 14.81 1.78
CA VAL A 33 -2.09 13.44 1.30
C VAL A 33 -0.82 12.68 1.60
N LYS A 34 -0.92 11.59 2.35
CA LYS A 34 0.22 10.77 2.79
C LYS A 34 -0.01 9.31 2.44
N ASP A 35 0.94 8.73 1.72
CA ASP A 35 0.96 7.30 1.44
C ASP A 35 1.51 6.54 2.67
N LEU A 36 0.78 5.50 3.11
CA LEU A 36 1.16 4.71 4.29
C LEU A 36 2.42 3.89 4.05
N ASP A 37 2.67 3.44 2.82
CA ASP A 37 3.92 2.75 2.49
C ASP A 37 5.12 3.68 2.64
N ILE A 38 4.98 4.94 2.18
CA ILE A 38 6.01 5.97 2.35
C ILE A 38 6.22 6.30 3.83
N LEU A 39 5.13 6.44 4.59
CA LEU A 39 5.22 6.74 6.03
C LEU A 39 5.96 5.62 6.79
N ARG A 40 5.69 4.37 6.44
CA ARG A 40 6.38 3.21 6.99
C ARG A 40 7.87 3.22 6.63
N ASP A 41 8.20 3.51 5.39
CA ASP A 41 9.60 3.55 4.93
C ASP A 41 10.38 4.68 5.63
N GLU A 42 9.75 5.83 5.89
CA GLU A 42 10.31 6.93 6.69
C GLU A 42 10.60 6.48 8.12
N PHE A 43 9.63 5.80 8.76
CA PHE A 43 9.80 5.23 10.11
C PHE A 43 10.96 4.22 10.16
N ILE A 44 10.99 3.27 9.23
CA ILE A 44 12.06 2.26 9.17
C ILE A 44 13.43 2.94 9.02
N LYS A 45 13.51 3.95 8.17
CA LYS A 45 14.75 4.68 7.96
C LYS A 45 15.20 5.44 9.21
N GLU A 46 14.27 6.06 9.93
CA GLU A 46 14.55 6.85 11.13
C GLU A 46 14.97 5.98 12.32
N PHE A 47 14.25 4.88 12.58
CA PHE A 47 14.46 4.07 13.79
C PHE A 47 15.35 2.85 13.60
N TYR A 48 15.41 2.30 12.38
CA TYR A 48 16.13 1.04 12.08
C TYR A 48 17.23 1.21 11.03
N GLY A 49 17.42 2.42 10.52
CA GLY A 49 18.34 2.70 9.42
C GLY A 49 17.88 2.09 8.11
N ASN A 50 18.79 1.86 7.17
CA ASN A 50 18.45 1.30 5.85
C ASN A 50 18.23 -0.22 5.85
N LYS A 51 17.89 -0.82 6.98
CA LYS A 51 17.64 -2.26 7.08
C LYS A 51 16.29 -2.58 6.42
N LYS A 52 16.31 -2.97 5.17
CA LYS A 52 15.13 -3.55 4.50
C LYS A 52 14.67 -4.79 5.27
N TRP A 53 13.35 -4.90 5.49
CA TRP A 53 12.71 -6.08 6.10
C TRP A 53 13.10 -6.36 7.56
N THR A 54 13.31 -5.32 8.33
CA THR A 54 13.51 -5.43 9.78
C THR A 54 12.16 -5.68 10.46
N TYR A 55 12.20 -6.44 11.57
CA TYR A 55 11.08 -6.51 12.49
C TYR A 55 10.77 -5.09 12.99
N ILE A 56 9.55 -4.65 12.77
CA ILE A 56 9.08 -3.34 13.22
C ILE A 56 8.33 -3.57 14.52
N ASP A 57 8.70 -2.84 15.58
CA ASP A 57 7.88 -2.76 16.78
C ASP A 57 6.60 -1.98 16.47
N GLU A 58 5.47 -2.64 16.69
CA GLU A 58 4.14 -2.13 16.34
C GLU A 58 3.75 -0.92 17.16
N ASN A 59 4.09 -0.94 18.43
CA ASN A 59 3.77 0.14 19.34
C ASN A 59 4.58 1.39 18.98
N GLU A 60 5.87 1.23 18.67
CA GLU A 60 6.71 2.32 18.19
C GLU A 60 6.18 2.91 16.88
N TYR A 61 5.76 2.06 15.94
CA TYR A 61 5.20 2.55 14.68
C TYR A 61 3.84 3.23 14.87
N GLN A 62 2.98 2.72 15.75
CA GLN A 62 1.72 3.39 16.09
C GLN A 62 1.97 4.76 16.71
N LEU A 63 2.89 4.87 17.66
CA LEU A 63 3.29 6.15 18.26
C LEU A 63 3.86 7.13 17.22
N TYR A 64 4.58 6.61 16.22
CA TYR A 64 5.09 7.42 15.11
C TYR A 64 3.95 7.99 14.26
N ILE A 65 2.97 7.15 13.89
CA ILE A 65 1.76 7.60 13.16
C ILE A 65 1.02 8.67 13.96
N ASP A 66 0.76 8.42 15.24
CA ASP A 66 0.05 9.34 16.11
C ASP A 66 0.80 10.67 16.25
N SER A 67 2.12 10.60 16.42
CA SER A 67 2.99 11.80 16.44
C SER A 67 2.94 12.54 15.11
N TYR A 68 2.95 11.84 13.98
CA TYR A 68 2.81 12.46 12.67
C TYR A 68 1.48 13.21 12.55
N ILE A 69 0.37 12.57 12.95
CA ILE A 69 -0.97 13.16 12.92
C ILE A 69 -1.04 14.41 13.81
N ASN A 70 -0.56 14.31 15.03
CA ASN A 70 -0.63 15.39 16.03
C ASN A 70 0.17 16.65 15.65
N LYS A 71 1.18 16.52 14.79
CA LYS A 71 1.94 17.65 14.25
C LYS A 71 1.18 18.40 13.14
N GLN A 72 0.11 17.83 12.61
CA GLN A 72 -0.60 18.43 11.48
C GLN A 72 -1.77 19.31 11.96
N LYS A 73 -1.94 20.44 11.26
CA LYS A 73 -3.06 21.38 11.49
C LYS A 73 -4.08 21.36 10.35
N LYS A 74 -3.86 20.52 9.35
CA LYS A 74 -4.69 20.42 8.14
C LYS A 74 -5.32 19.04 8.08
N PRO A 75 -6.46 18.89 7.40
CA PRO A 75 -7.01 17.57 7.10
C PRO A 75 -5.98 16.66 6.44
N ILE A 76 -5.98 15.40 6.85
CA ILE A 76 -5.05 14.38 6.33
C ILE A 76 -5.85 13.32 5.60
N ILE A 77 -5.39 12.97 4.40
CA ILE A 77 -5.87 11.82 3.66
C ILE A 77 -4.74 10.80 3.59
N PHE A 78 -4.91 9.70 4.29
CA PHE A 78 -4.01 8.56 4.15
C PHE A 78 -4.45 7.69 2.99
N VAL A 79 -3.50 7.28 2.16
CA VAL A 79 -3.71 6.29 1.09
C VAL A 79 -2.83 5.08 1.35
N GLY A 80 -3.36 3.89 1.19
CA GLY A 80 -2.60 2.66 1.43
C GLY A 80 -3.44 1.57 2.07
N LEU A 81 -2.83 0.43 2.32
CA LEU A 81 -3.45 -0.63 3.11
C LEU A 81 -3.23 -0.31 4.59
N ASN A 82 -4.29 -0.34 5.38
CA ASN A 82 -4.14 -0.55 6.81
C ASN A 82 -3.65 -1.99 6.98
N ASP A 83 -2.47 -2.17 7.53
CA ASP A 83 -1.89 -3.48 7.73
C ASP A 83 -2.55 -4.24 8.90
N ASN A 84 -3.82 -4.57 8.73
CA ASN A 84 -4.41 -5.73 9.42
C ASN A 84 -3.98 -7.04 8.74
N THR A 85 -3.12 -6.95 7.72
CA THR A 85 -2.64 -8.08 6.96
C THR A 85 -1.31 -8.50 7.51
N VAL A 86 -1.36 -9.61 8.17
CA VAL A 86 -0.25 -10.40 8.65
C VAL A 86 0.81 -10.60 7.57
N TYR A 87 1.87 -9.80 7.61
CA TYR A 87 3.14 -10.16 7.01
C TYR A 87 4.03 -10.72 8.13
N GLY A 88 4.10 -12.06 8.22
CA GLY A 88 4.98 -12.74 9.15
C GLY A 88 4.25 -13.55 10.24
N LYS A 89 5.02 -14.08 11.19
CA LYS A 89 4.55 -14.98 12.26
C LYS A 89 3.71 -14.31 13.35
N ASN A 90 3.69 -12.99 13.40
CA ASN A 90 2.95 -12.23 14.41
C ASN A 90 1.60 -11.77 13.87
N LYS A 91 0.55 -12.40 14.35
CA LYS A 91 -0.85 -12.20 13.91
C LYS A 91 -1.51 -10.90 14.43
N ASN A 92 -0.79 -10.05 15.13
CA ASN A 92 -1.35 -8.93 15.89
C ASN A 92 -0.84 -7.55 15.46
N LEU A 93 -0.28 -7.43 14.23
CA LEU A 93 0.22 -6.17 13.71
C LEU A 93 -0.96 -5.31 13.20
N TYR A 94 -1.46 -4.45 14.06
CA TYR A 94 -2.51 -3.47 13.73
C TYR A 94 -1.90 -2.08 13.62
N TYR A 95 -1.58 -1.67 12.40
CA TYR A 95 -1.33 -0.25 12.13
C TYR A 95 -2.65 0.37 11.74
N ASN A 96 -3.36 0.91 12.69
CA ASN A 96 -4.62 1.56 12.41
C ASN A 96 -4.42 3.07 12.40
N VAL A 97 -4.59 3.65 11.23
CA VAL A 97 -4.94 5.05 11.16
C VAL A 97 -6.36 5.18 11.70
N HIS A 98 -6.50 5.81 12.87
CA HIS A 98 -7.82 6.16 13.40
C HIS A 98 -8.38 7.31 12.57
N SER A 99 -9.30 7.00 11.66
CA SER A 99 -9.88 7.94 10.71
C SER A 99 -11.38 8.06 10.88
N GLN A 100 -11.90 9.29 10.74
CA GLN A 100 -13.34 9.57 10.82
C GLN A 100 -14.09 9.08 9.58
N HIS A 101 -13.40 9.00 8.43
CA HIS A 101 -13.99 8.53 7.18
C HIS A 101 -13.09 7.50 6.51
N ASN A 102 -13.66 6.37 6.17
CA ASN A 102 -12.97 5.20 5.63
C ASN A 102 -13.55 4.78 4.29
N TYR A 103 -12.71 4.71 3.26
CA TYR A 103 -13.10 4.32 1.91
C TYR A 103 -12.24 3.18 1.38
N TYR A 104 -12.87 2.25 0.68
CA TYR A 104 -12.20 1.18 -0.02
C TYR A 104 -12.47 1.30 -1.53
N ILE A 105 -11.41 1.44 -2.33
CA ILE A 105 -11.54 1.50 -3.79
C ILE A 105 -11.79 0.10 -4.32
N GLU A 106 -12.97 -0.08 -4.88
CA GLU A 106 -13.37 -1.30 -5.57
C GLU A 106 -13.04 -1.22 -7.05
N ILE A 107 -12.47 -2.31 -7.56
CA ILE A 107 -12.05 -2.43 -8.95
C ILE A 107 -12.23 -3.88 -9.38
N ASP A 108 -12.47 -4.10 -10.65
CA ASP A 108 -12.54 -5.43 -11.24
C ASP A 108 -11.26 -6.24 -10.99
N ASP A 109 -11.42 -7.49 -10.57
CA ASP A 109 -10.30 -8.37 -10.20
C ASP A 109 -9.33 -8.60 -11.37
N MET A 110 -9.81 -8.65 -12.62
CA MET A 110 -8.95 -8.85 -13.78
C MET A 110 -8.13 -7.59 -14.09
N ILE A 111 -8.68 -6.42 -13.79
CA ILE A 111 -7.91 -5.16 -13.89
C ILE A 111 -6.79 -5.15 -12.85
N ILE A 112 -7.04 -5.65 -11.63
CA ILE A 112 -5.99 -5.77 -10.60
C ILE A 112 -4.88 -6.70 -11.08
N VAL A 113 -5.22 -7.86 -11.62
CA VAL A 113 -4.24 -8.83 -12.16
C VAL A 113 -3.41 -8.16 -13.24
N LYS A 114 -4.06 -7.52 -14.23
CA LYS A 114 -3.37 -6.80 -15.31
C LYS A 114 -2.40 -5.74 -14.77
N GLN A 115 -2.83 -4.95 -13.80
CA GLN A 115 -1.98 -3.89 -13.24
C GLN A 115 -0.80 -4.44 -12.44
N LYS A 116 -0.98 -5.55 -11.72
CA LYS A 116 0.13 -6.23 -11.04
C LYS A 116 1.17 -6.74 -12.06
N CYS A 117 0.72 -7.32 -13.17
CA CYS A 117 1.64 -7.77 -14.22
C CYS A 117 2.41 -6.60 -14.84
N ILE A 118 1.73 -5.50 -15.16
CA ILE A 118 2.37 -4.28 -15.70
C ILE A 118 3.38 -3.73 -14.69
N ARG A 119 3.03 -3.65 -13.40
CA ARG A 119 3.93 -3.19 -12.36
C ARG A 119 5.17 -4.06 -12.27
N LEU A 120 5.01 -5.40 -12.25
CA LEU A 120 6.15 -6.32 -12.22
C LEU A 120 7.09 -6.10 -13.40
N LEU A 121 6.56 -5.91 -14.61
CA LEU A 121 7.37 -5.61 -15.80
C LEU A 121 8.12 -4.28 -15.67
N ASN A 122 7.45 -3.24 -15.17
CA ASN A 122 8.05 -1.93 -14.96
C ASN A 122 9.15 -1.98 -13.87
N ASP A 123 8.88 -2.68 -12.76
CA ASP A 123 9.84 -2.83 -11.66
C ASP A 123 11.12 -3.52 -12.15
N ILE A 124 11.00 -4.53 -13.01
CA ILE A 124 12.17 -5.20 -13.63
C ILE A 124 12.91 -4.27 -14.58
N GLN A 125 12.18 -3.52 -15.42
CA GLN A 125 12.77 -2.60 -16.38
C GLN A 125 13.52 -1.45 -15.69
N THR A 126 13.06 -1.02 -14.54
CA THR A 126 13.63 0.11 -13.79
C THR A 126 14.65 -0.31 -12.73
N ASP A 127 14.66 -1.58 -12.32
CA ASP A 127 15.61 -2.10 -11.35
C ASP A 127 16.96 -2.40 -12.01
N LYS A 128 17.93 -1.51 -11.74
CA LYS A 128 19.29 -1.67 -12.24
C LYS A 128 19.93 -3.01 -11.86
N MET A 129 19.68 -3.50 -10.65
CA MET A 129 20.21 -4.80 -10.20
C MET A 129 19.59 -5.97 -10.96
N ALA A 130 18.29 -5.90 -11.27
CA ALA A 130 17.62 -6.91 -12.07
C ALA A 130 18.17 -6.96 -13.50
N MET A 131 18.45 -5.80 -14.10
CA MET A 131 19.05 -5.71 -15.42
C MET A 131 20.50 -6.20 -15.42
N GLU A 132 21.28 -5.92 -14.38
CA GLU A 132 22.63 -6.47 -14.23
C GLU A 132 22.62 -8.00 -14.05
N ASP A 133 21.67 -8.54 -13.26
CA ASP A 133 21.49 -9.99 -13.10
C ASP A 133 21.11 -10.64 -14.44
N LEU A 134 20.27 -10.00 -15.26
CA LEU A 134 19.89 -10.49 -16.60
C LEU A 134 21.12 -10.67 -17.51
N VAL A 135 22.02 -9.71 -17.49
CA VAL A 135 23.23 -9.75 -18.33
C VAL A 135 24.28 -10.73 -17.79
N LYS A 136 24.49 -10.75 -16.47
CA LYS A 136 25.55 -11.54 -15.83
C LYS A 136 25.16 -13.00 -15.55
N ASN A 137 23.88 -13.26 -15.30
CA ASN A 137 23.37 -14.59 -14.91
C ASN A 137 21.93 -14.79 -15.38
N ASN A 138 21.78 -14.97 -16.68
CA ASN A 138 20.48 -15.10 -17.33
C ASN A 138 19.60 -16.23 -16.73
N GLU A 139 20.16 -17.40 -16.45
CA GLU A 139 19.38 -18.53 -15.90
C GLU A 139 18.77 -18.19 -14.53
N LYS A 140 19.56 -17.57 -13.66
CA LYS A 140 19.09 -17.13 -12.34
C LYS A 140 18.02 -16.06 -12.46
N PHE A 141 18.19 -15.12 -13.38
CA PHE A 141 17.22 -14.08 -13.67
C PHE A 141 15.89 -14.69 -14.14
N VAL A 142 15.95 -15.55 -15.18
CA VAL A 142 14.75 -16.21 -15.74
C VAL A 142 14.00 -17.01 -14.68
N LYS A 143 14.73 -17.74 -13.82
CA LYS A 143 14.09 -18.47 -12.71
C LYS A 143 13.36 -17.55 -11.75
N LYS A 144 14.01 -16.51 -11.24
CA LYS A 144 13.41 -15.51 -10.34
C LYS A 144 12.22 -14.81 -10.98
N PHE A 145 12.34 -14.43 -12.25
CA PHE A 145 11.27 -13.76 -13.00
C PHE A 145 10.06 -14.66 -13.18
N THR A 146 10.29 -15.92 -13.55
CA THR A 146 9.21 -16.91 -13.70
C THR A 146 8.48 -17.14 -12.38
N GLU A 147 9.21 -17.23 -11.26
CA GLU A 147 8.63 -17.35 -9.92
C GLU A 147 7.81 -16.11 -9.55
N ALA A 148 8.33 -14.91 -9.82
CA ALA A 148 7.63 -13.66 -9.57
C ALA A 148 6.34 -13.55 -10.39
N ILE A 149 6.35 -13.91 -11.69
CA ILE A 149 5.14 -13.97 -12.52
C ILE A 149 4.12 -14.94 -11.95
N LYS A 150 4.53 -16.14 -11.56
CA LYS A 150 3.62 -17.15 -10.99
C LYS A 150 2.91 -16.67 -9.73
N ILE A 151 3.58 -15.87 -8.92
CA ILE A 151 3.04 -15.35 -7.66
C ILE A 151 2.23 -14.08 -7.91
N GLU A 152 2.84 -13.06 -8.50
CA GLU A 152 2.25 -11.71 -8.62
C GLU A 152 1.15 -11.63 -9.68
N CYS A 153 1.28 -12.41 -10.78
CA CYS A 153 0.32 -12.41 -11.88
C CYS A 153 -0.70 -13.55 -11.77
N SER A 154 -0.73 -14.30 -10.66
CA SER A 154 -1.72 -15.35 -10.45
C SER A 154 -3.11 -14.76 -10.23
N ALA A 155 -3.99 -14.89 -11.22
CA ALA A 155 -5.38 -14.46 -11.12
C ALA A 155 -6.08 -15.11 -9.91
N LYS A 156 -5.94 -16.43 -9.73
CA LYS A 156 -6.55 -17.17 -8.61
C LYS A 156 -6.12 -16.62 -7.24
N GLN A 157 -4.84 -16.38 -7.05
CA GLN A 157 -4.32 -15.85 -5.77
C GLN A 157 -4.75 -14.40 -5.57
N THR A 158 -4.69 -13.57 -6.60
CA THR A 158 -5.10 -12.17 -6.56
C THR A 158 -6.57 -12.02 -6.21
N ILE A 159 -7.46 -12.78 -6.87
CA ILE A 159 -8.90 -12.77 -6.59
C ILE A 159 -9.18 -13.25 -5.16
N LYS A 160 -8.54 -14.34 -4.72
CA LYS A 160 -8.68 -14.83 -3.34
C LYS A 160 -8.28 -13.79 -2.32
N GLN A 161 -7.15 -13.13 -2.54
CA GLN A 161 -6.63 -12.10 -1.63
C GLN A 161 -7.52 -10.86 -1.63
N ASN A 162 -7.96 -10.40 -2.80
CA ASN A 162 -8.85 -9.23 -2.91
C ASN A 162 -10.19 -9.49 -2.21
N ASN A 163 -10.79 -10.67 -2.40
CA ASN A 163 -12.03 -11.04 -1.72
C ASN A 163 -11.87 -11.10 -0.19
N LYS A 164 -10.71 -11.55 0.29
CA LYS A 164 -10.41 -11.50 1.72
C LYS A 164 -10.36 -10.06 2.22
N TRP A 165 -9.62 -9.19 1.55
CA TRP A 165 -9.52 -7.79 1.93
C TRP A 165 -10.87 -7.08 1.89
N LYS A 166 -11.66 -7.26 0.85
CA LYS A 166 -13.02 -6.71 0.77
C LYS A 166 -13.82 -7.05 2.03
N LYS A 167 -13.88 -8.32 2.41
CA LYS A 167 -14.58 -8.77 3.61
C LYS A 167 -14.03 -8.16 4.92
N ASP A 168 -12.70 -8.05 5.02
CA ASP A 168 -12.07 -7.52 6.21
C ASP A 168 -12.32 -6.01 6.34
N TYR A 169 -12.28 -5.25 5.24
CA TYR A 169 -12.57 -3.82 5.24
C TYR A 169 -14.07 -3.51 5.42
N GLU A 170 -14.95 -4.35 4.86
CA GLU A 170 -16.40 -4.27 5.10
C GLU A 170 -16.73 -4.39 6.59
N LYS A 171 -16.14 -5.38 7.27
CA LYS A 171 -16.27 -5.57 8.72
C LYS A 171 -15.76 -4.39 9.54
N GLN A 172 -14.80 -3.64 9.03
CA GLN A 172 -14.24 -2.45 9.64
C GLN A 172 -15.06 -1.18 9.31
N GLY A 173 -16.18 -1.30 8.62
CA GLY A 173 -17.07 -0.18 8.30
C GLY A 173 -16.60 0.73 7.17
N TYR A 174 -15.72 0.23 6.29
CA TYR A 174 -15.30 0.99 5.11
C TYR A 174 -16.43 1.11 4.11
N LYS A 175 -16.59 2.32 3.55
CA LYS A 175 -17.51 2.58 2.44
C LYS A 175 -16.81 2.22 1.13
N PHE A 176 -17.46 1.39 0.33
CA PHE A 176 -16.94 0.96 -0.95
C PHE A 176 -17.25 2.01 -2.03
N ILE A 177 -16.23 2.39 -2.79
CA ILE A 177 -16.35 3.32 -3.91
C ILE A 177 -15.83 2.65 -5.18
N SER A 178 -16.61 2.68 -6.26
CA SER A 178 -16.16 2.18 -7.55
C SER A 178 -15.11 3.11 -8.14
N ARG A 179 -14.06 2.52 -8.71
CA ARG A 179 -13.03 3.28 -9.43
C ARG A 179 -13.60 4.10 -10.59
N GLU A 180 -14.69 3.65 -11.19
CA GLU A 180 -15.34 4.34 -12.31
C GLU A 180 -15.96 5.67 -11.89
N ASN A 181 -16.19 5.86 -10.59
CA ASN A 181 -16.76 7.08 -10.00
C ASN A 181 -15.69 8.04 -9.48
N ILE A 182 -14.40 7.82 -9.79
CA ILE A 182 -13.25 8.58 -9.37
C ILE A 182 -12.53 9.19 -10.58
#